data_7a0ac7e8d07e17ef65b870eeaf440f77
#
_entry.id   7a0ac7e8d07e17ef65b870eeaf440f77
#
_cell.length_a   1.000
_cell.length_b   1.000
_cell.length_c   1.000
_cell.angle_alpha   90.00
_cell.angle_beta   90.00
_cell.angle_gamma   90.00
#
_symmetry.space_group_name_H-M   'P 1'
#
loop_
_entity.id
_entity.type
_entity.pdbx_description
1 polymer ?
#
loop_
_entity_poly.entity_id
_entity_poly.type
_entity_poly.pdbx_seq_one_letter_code
_entity_poly.pdbx_strand_id
1 'polypeptide(L)'
;MHYDGTKWTAFPAPLINGELTADLQGVVDISPTQAWAVGNVTFGTNPGQIIERWNGTKWSLFPNPTLLPNSQGDLFAMTSTSATDIWAVGNLVQTFSNGGSTSYNLFEHWDGKSWTPTFINDAEGFEGLTGVSADATNDAWAVGNNGGSTLAIHWNGTSWAAVATPENLGEGPNQLNAVVALAPDNAWAVGYSTPGLAGQSATLTLILHWDGTTWSIVPSPNVGPNTNRLLGITANSADDIYAFGSNFTATDPEIR
;
A
#
# COMPACT_ATOMS: atom_id res chain seq x y z
N MET A 1 12.01 -7.78 -12.82
CA MET A 1 13.43 -7.63 -13.26
C MET A 1 14.33 -7.63 -12.05
N HIS A 2 15.56 -8.14 -12.15
CA HIS A 2 16.54 -8.16 -11.06
C HIS A 2 17.86 -7.57 -11.55
N TYR A 3 18.50 -6.73 -10.71
CA TYR A 3 19.83 -6.16 -10.96
C TYR A 3 20.88 -6.94 -10.18
N ASP A 4 21.87 -7.50 -10.85
CA ASP A 4 22.91 -8.37 -10.25
C ASP A 4 24.20 -7.62 -9.89
N GLY A 5 24.18 -6.28 -9.89
CA GLY A 5 25.35 -5.43 -9.71
C GLY A 5 26.00 -4.99 -11.03
N THR A 6 25.60 -5.62 -12.16
CA THR A 6 26.15 -5.31 -13.50
C THR A 6 25.07 -4.98 -14.52
N LYS A 7 23.94 -5.70 -14.50
CA LYS A 7 22.85 -5.56 -15.47
C LYS A 7 21.50 -5.91 -14.88
N TRP A 8 20.45 -5.38 -15.51
CA TRP A 8 19.07 -5.81 -15.28
C TRP A 8 18.76 -7.07 -16.09
N THR A 9 18.17 -8.07 -15.45
CA THR A 9 17.71 -9.30 -16.09
C THR A 9 16.22 -9.48 -15.83
N ALA A 10 15.45 -9.74 -16.90
CA ALA A 10 14.04 -10.09 -16.77
C ALA A 10 13.89 -11.57 -16.42
N PHE A 11 13.07 -11.85 -15.40
CA PHE A 11 12.65 -13.20 -15.06
C PHE A 11 11.16 -13.34 -15.34
N PRO A 12 10.73 -14.42 -16.00
CA PRO A 12 9.32 -14.65 -16.22
C PRO A 12 8.60 -14.84 -14.88
N ALA A 13 7.43 -14.23 -14.73
CA ALA A 13 6.50 -14.53 -13.66
C ALA A 13 5.96 -15.96 -13.82
N PRO A 14 5.64 -16.66 -12.74
CA PRO A 14 5.00 -17.97 -12.81
C PRO A 14 3.62 -17.85 -13.48
N LEU A 15 3.25 -18.89 -14.24
CA LEU A 15 1.93 -18.96 -14.88
C LEU A 15 0.86 -19.36 -13.85
N ILE A 16 -0.24 -18.62 -13.82
CA ILE A 16 -1.42 -18.95 -13.03
C ILE A 16 -2.39 -19.67 -13.96
N ASN A 17 -2.66 -20.97 -13.71
CA ASN A 17 -3.55 -21.81 -14.54
C ASN A 17 -3.21 -21.78 -16.05
N GLY A 18 -1.94 -21.52 -16.41
CA GLY A 18 -1.51 -21.44 -17.81
C GLY A 18 -1.68 -20.06 -18.45
N GLU A 19 -2.17 -19.08 -17.74
CA GLU A 19 -2.37 -17.70 -18.21
C GLU A 19 -1.56 -16.70 -17.38
N LEU A 20 -1.00 -15.68 -18.06
CA LEU A 20 -0.30 -14.55 -17.43
C LEU A 20 -1.28 -13.39 -17.30
N THR A 21 -1.94 -13.28 -16.16
CA THR A 21 -2.88 -12.17 -15.90
C THR A 21 -2.78 -11.64 -14.47
N ALA A 22 -1.55 -11.53 -13.97
CA ALA A 22 -1.30 -10.98 -12.64
C ALA A 22 -0.62 -9.62 -12.74
N ASP A 23 -1.11 -8.67 -11.96
CA ASP A 23 -0.49 -7.37 -11.74
C ASP A 23 0.21 -7.39 -10.39
N LEU A 24 1.56 -7.38 -10.38
CA LEU A 24 2.35 -7.27 -9.17
C LEU A 24 2.45 -5.79 -8.76
N GLN A 25 2.12 -5.49 -7.52
CA GLN A 25 2.01 -4.14 -6.98
C GLN A 25 3.10 -3.85 -5.93
N GLY A 26 3.46 -4.84 -5.11
CA GLY A 26 4.45 -4.71 -4.06
C GLY A 26 5.59 -5.71 -4.21
N VAL A 27 6.80 -5.29 -3.83
CA VAL A 27 7.99 -6.15 -3.79
C VAL A 27 8.85 -5.77 -2.58
N VAL A 28 9.42 -6.78 -1.94
CA VAL A 28 10.42 -6.62 -0.88
C VAL A 28 11.56 -7.60 -1.12
N ASP A 29 12.79 -7.11 -1.02
CA ASP A 29 13.99 -7.94 -1.07
C ASP A 29 14.54 -8.17 0.35
N ILE A 30 14.92 -9.39 0.62
CA ILE A 30 15.50 -9.82 1.89
C ILE A 30 16.98 -10.11 1.71
N SER A 31 17.31 -10.77 0.61
CA SER A 31 18.66 -11.15 0.24
C SER A 31 18.73 -11.49 -1.25
N PRO A 32 19.92 -11.64 -1.86
CA PRO A 32 20.05 -12.05 -3.25
C PRO A 32 19.32 -13.35 -3.61
N THR A 33 19.00 -14.18 -2.61
CA THR A 33 18.31 -15.47 -2.80
C THR A 33 16.91 -15.51 -2.21
N GLN A 34 16.41 -14.40 -1.68
CA GLN A 34 15.07 -14.32 -1.09
C GLN A 34 14.46 -12.94 -1.30
N ALA A 35 13.37 -12.91 -2.05
CA ALA A 35 12.50 -11.75 -2.18
C ALA A 35 11.05 -12.23 -2.28
N TRP A 36 10.13 -11.33 -2.04
CA TRP A 36 8.70 -11.58 -2.15
C TRP A 36 8.05 -10.50 -3.01
N ALA A 37 7.03 -10.89 -3.75
CA ALA A 37 6.18 -9.96 -4.49
C ALA A 37 4.72 -10.33 -4.28
N VAL A 38 3.87 -9.30 -4.25
CA VAL A 38 2.43 -9.44 -4.11
C VAL A 38 1.69 -8.60 -5.13
N GLY A 39 0.44 -8.94 -5.34
CA GLY A 39 -0.45 -8.24 -6.24
C GLY A 39 -1.79 -8.94 -6.34
N ASN A 40 -2.40 -8.84 -7.51
CA ASN A 40 -3.69 -9.42 -7.79
C ASN A 40 -3.77 -10.10 -9.16
N VAL A 41 -4.70 -11.03 -9.29
CA VAL A 41 -5.13 -11.66 -10.54
C VAL A 41 -6.43 -11.03 -10.95
N THR A 42 -6.43 -10.27 -12.03
CA THR A 42 -7.59 -9.51 -12.49
C THR A 42 -8.48 -10.28 -13.47
N PHE A 43 -7.91 -11.29 -14.15
CA PHE A 43 -8.61 -12.07 -15.17
C PHE A 43 -8.41 -13.56 -14.93
N GLY A 44 -9.47 -14.35 -15.20
CA GLY A 44 -9.42 -15.80 -15.06
C GLY A 44 -10.57 -16.34 -14.21
N THR A 45 -10.51 -17.65 -13.92
CA THR A 45 -11.55 -18.36 -13.17
C THR A 45 -11.46 -18.16 -11.65
N ASN A 46 -10.37 -17.57 -11.15
CA ASN A 46 -10.13 -17.28 -9.73
C ASN A 46 -9.41 -15.93 -9.58
N PRO A 47 -10.11 -14.80 -9.69
CA PRO A 47 -9.53 -13.50 -9.34
C PRO A 47 -9.21 -13.45 -7.85
N GLY A 48 -8.19 -12.68 -7.47
CA GLY A 48 -7.79 -12.48 -6.07
C GLY A 48 -6.30 -12.24 -5.93
N GLN A 49 -5.86 -12.18 -4.70
CA GLN A 49 -4.45 -11.90 -4.38
C GLN A 49 -3.49 -12.97 -4.93
N ILE A 50 -2.27 -12.53 -5.18
CA ILE A 50 -1.15 -13.38 -5.56
C ILE A 50 0.04 -13.09 -4.67
N ILE A 51 0.74 -14.14 -4.27
CA ILE A 51 2.01 -14.08 -3.56
C ILE A 51 3.04 -14.87 -4.35
N GLU A 52 4.17 -14.23 -4.65
CA GLU A 52 5.31 -14.87 -5.30
C GLU A 52 6.55 -14.80 -4.43
N ARG A 53 7.37 -15.85 -4.50
CA ARG A 53 8.65 -15.93 -3.80
C ARG A 53 9.80 -16.16 -4.78
N TRP A 54 10.85 -15.35 -4.62
CA TRP A 54 12.15 -15.52 -5.29
C TRP A 54 13.07 -16.44 -4.47
N ASN A 55 13.75 -17.37 -5.13
CA ASN A 55 14.67 -18.30 -4.49
C ASN A 55 16.14 -18.15 -4.93
N GLY A 56 16.48 -17.01 -5.54
CA GLY A 56 17.81 -16.75 -6.09
C GLY A 56 17.94 -17.10 -7.58
N THR A 57 16.99 -17.85 -8.15
CA THR A 57 17.03 -18.28 -9.56
C THR A 57 15.73 -18.05 -10.32
N LYS A 58 14.59 -18.15 -9.65
CA LYS A 58 13.28 -17.98 -10.27
C LYS A 58 12.24 -17.51 -9.25
N TRP A 59 11.21 -16.87 -9.76
CA TRP A 59 9.95 -16.61 -9.05
C TRP A 59 9.07 -17.86 -9.08
N SER A 60 8.34 -18.11 -8.00
CA SER A 60 7.38 -19.20 -7.88
C SER A 60 6.19 -18.74 -7.08
N LEU A 61 4.99 -19.18 -7.48
CA LEU A 61 3.78 -18.97 -6.69
C LEU A 61 3.95 -19.53 -5.29
N PHE A 62 3.53 -18.77 -4.31
CA PHE A 62 3.41 -19.20 -2.94
C PHE A 62 1.92 -19.36 -2.59
N PRO A 63 1.53 -20.40 -1.82
CA PRO A 63 0.13 -20.58 -1.45
C PRO A 63 -0.41 -19.38 -0.67
N ASN A 64 -1.54 -18.85 -1.12
CA ASN A 64 -2.25 -17.80 -0.40
C ASN A 64 -2.82 -18.35 0.92
N PRO A 65 -2.87 -17.55 1.99
CA PRO A 65 -3.59 -17.92 3.20
C PRO A 65 -5.09 -18.04 2.94
N THR A 66 -5.79 -18.70 3.84
CA THR A 66 -7.25 -18.82 3.77
C THR A 66 -7.88 -17.49 4.19
N LEU A 67 -8.60 -16.86 3.27
CA LEU A 67 -9.35 -15.65 3.51
C LEU A 67 -10.77 -15.96 4.04
N LEU A 68 -11.58 -14.93 4.25
CA LEU A 68 -12.98 -15.07 4.63
C LEU A 68 -13.77 -15.81 3.55
N PRO A 69 -14.82 -16.56 3.89
CA PRO A 69 -15.68 -17.23 2.91
C PRO A 69 -16.29 -16.22 1.93
N ASN A 70 -16.32 -16.58 0.64
CA ASN A 70 -16.85 -15.75 -0.45
C ASN A 70 -16.19 -14.35 -0.51
N SER A 71 -14.90 -14.27 -0.27
CA SER A 71 -14.15 -13.03 -0.37
C SER A 71 -13.07 -13.08 -1.45
N GLN A 72 -12.69 -11.90 -1.91
CA GLN A 72 -11.55 -11.65 -2.79
C GLN A 72 -10.65 -10.62 -2.11
N GLY A 73 -9.35 -10.90 -2.07
CA GLY A 73 -8.33 -10.00 -1.55
C GLY A 73 -7.43 -9.50 -2.67
N ASP A 74 -6.99 -8.26 -2.56
CA ASP A 74 -5.95 -7.64 -3.38
C ASP A 74 -4.84 -7.12 -2.46
N LEU A 75 -3.57 -7.31 -2.85
CA LEU A 75 -2.42 -6.82 -2.09
C LEU A 75 -1.69 -5.74 -2.91
N PHE A 76 -1.39 -4.60 -2.27
CA PHE A 76 -0.85 -3.44 -2.96
C PHE A 76 0.58 -3.06 -2.53
N ALA A 77 0.95 -3.32 -1.29
CA ALA A 77 2.25 -2.94 -0.77
C ALA A 77 2.82 -3.98 0.19
N MET A 78 4.15 -3.94 0.32
CA MET A 78 4.91 -4.81 1.24
C MET A 78 5.99 -4.04 1.97
N THR A 79 6.33 -4.53 3.16
CA THR A 79 7.51 -4.11 3.94
C THR A 79 8.08 -5.31 4.70
N SER A 80 9.34 -5.22 5.11
CA SER A 80 9.97 -6.25 5.94
C SER A 80 10.97 -5.65 6.92
N THR A 81 11.02 -6.19 8.12
CA THR A 81 12.08 -5.93 9.10
C THR A 81 13.11 -7.07 9.11
N SER A 82 12.71 -8.25 8.67
CA SER A 82 13.59 -9.44 8.56
C SER A 82 13.02 -10.49 7.60
N ALA A 83 13.78 -11.57 7.40
CA ALA A 83 13.33 -12.73 6.62
C ALA A 83 12.14 -13.50 7.21
N THR A 84 11.81 -13.24 8.47
CA THR A 84 10.73 -13.88 9.22
C THR A 84 9.69 -12.88 9.73
N ASP A 85 9.76 -11.64 9.27
CA ASP A 85 8.82 -10.59 9.63
C ASP A 85 8.58 -9.70 8.41
N ILE A 86 7.52 -10.02 7.67
CA ILE A 86 7.15 -9.34 6.44
C ILE A 86 5.65 -9.06 6.51
N TRP A 87 5.28 -7.85 6.16
CA TRP A 87 3.89 -7.42 6.04
C TRP A 87 3.54 -7.18 4.58
N ALA A 88 2.34 -7.61 4.19
CA ALA A 88 1.67 -7.20 2.97
C ALA A 88 0.31 -6.62 3.33
N VAL A 89 -0.10 -5.56 2.63
CA VAL A 89 -1.36 -4.87 2.90
C VAL A 89 -2.16 -4.61 1.63
N GLY A 90 -3.46 -4.48 1.81
CA GLY A 90 -4.38 -4.23 0.72
C GLY A 90 -5.84 -4.15 1.18
N ASN A 91 -6.73 -4.67 0.37
CA ASN A 91 -8.14 -4.75 0.68
C ASN A 91 -8.72 -6.17 0.50
N LEU A 92 -9.86 -6.40 1.10
CA LEU A 92 -10.64 -7.62 0.91
C LEU A 92 -12.11 -7.24 0.78
N VAL A 93 -12.78 -7.79 -0.22
CA VAL A 93 -14.22 -7.64 -0.39
C VAL A 93 -14.89 -8.99 -0.15
N GLN A 94 -15.77 -9.05 0.84
CA GLN A 94 -16.62 -10.23 1.11
C GLN A 94 -18.02 -10.01 0.55
N THR A 95 -18.51 -10.97 -0.22
CA THR A 95 -19.85 -10.94 -0.80
C THR A 95 -20.78 -11.91 -0.08
N PHE A 96 -22.01 -11.49 0.21
CA PHE A 96 -23.00 -12.29 0.92
C PHE A 96 -24.06 -12.83 -0.04
N SER A 97 -24.73 -13.91 0.35
CA SER A 97 -25.78 -14.56 -0.43
C SER A 97 -27.00 -13.68 -0.73
N ASN A 98 -27.22 -12.61 0.02
CA ASN A 98 -28.25 -11.61 -0.20
C ASN A 98 -27.88 -10.55 -1.25
N GLY A 99 -26.68 -10.66 -1.86
CA GLY A 99 -26.15 -9.71 -2.85
C GLY A 99 -25.44 -8.50 -2.23
N GLY A 100 -25.36 -8.39 -0.91
CA GLY A 100 -24.58 -7.36 -0.22
C GLY A 100 -23.09 -7.69 -0.20
N SER A 101 -22.25 -6.67 0.04
CA SER A 101 -20.81 -6.84 0.23
C SER A 101 -20.30 -5.98 1.39
N THR A 102 -19.19 -6.39 1.95
CA THR A 102 -18.44 -5.64 2.98
C THR A 102 -16.96 -5.63 2.60
N SER A 103 -16.34 -4.48 2.74
CA SER A 103 -14.89 -4.30 2.52
C SER A 103 -14.15 -4.32 3.85
N TYR A 104 -12.91 -4.79 3.80
CA TYR A 104 -12.00 -4.85 4.94
C TYR A 104 -10.63 -4.36 4.51
N ASN A 105 -9.91 -3.70 5.41
CA ASN A 105 -8.47 -3.56 5.30
C ASN A 105 -7.83 -4.94 5.53
N LEU A 106 -7.01 -5.37 4.59
CA LEU A 106 -6.32 -6.66 4.62
C LEU A 106 -4.87 -6.44 5.02
N PHE A 107 -4.45 -7.17 6.04
CA PHE A 107 -3.06 -7.31 6.47
C PHE A 107 -2.67 -8.76 6.41
N GLU A 108 -1.54 -9.07 5.83
CA GLU A 108 -0.97 -10.41 5.86
C GLU A 108 0.42 -10.35 6.47
N HIS A 109 0.67 -11.19 7.45
CA HIS A 109 1.95 -11.28 8.15
C HIS A 109 2.64 -12.61 7.86
N TRP A 110 3.90 -12.55 7.42
CA TRP A 110 4.79 -13.69 7.29
C TRP A 110 5.67 -13.83 8.53
N ASP A 111 5.55 -14.95 9.23
CA ASP A 111 6.30 -15.29 10.46
C ASP A 111 7.54 -16.15 10.23
N GLY A 112 7.95 -16.32 8.97
CA GLY A 112 9.03 -17.21 8.57
C GLY A 112 8.55 -18.62 8.17
N LYS A 113 7.25 -18.95 8.38
CA LYS A 113 6.67 -20.25 8.08
C LYS A 113 5.39 -20.16 7.27
N SER A 114 4.52 -19.21 7.62
CA SER A 114 3.20 -19.06 7.03
C SER A 114 2.79 -17.60 6.95
N TRP A 115 1.96 -17.28 5.95
CA TRP A 115 1.22 -16.03 5.88
C TRP A 115 -0.06 -16.15 6.71
N THR A 116 -0.32 -15.18 7.59
CA THR A 116 -1.50 -15.12 8.45
C THR A 116 -2.27 -13.83 8.15
N PRO A 117 -3.54 -13.91 7.68
CA PRO A 117 -4.33 -12.74 7.37
C PRO A 117 -4.99 -12.16 8.63
N THR A 118 -5.10 -10.83 8.68
CA THR A 118 -5.90 -10.06 9.63
C THR A 118 -6.81 -9.12 8.86
N PHE A 119 -8.08 -8.99 9.30
CA PHE A 119 -9.10 -8.20 8.65
C PHE A 119 -9.61 -7.13 9.62
N ILE A 120 -9.59 -5.88 9.19
CA ILE A 120 -10.18 -4.77 9.97
C ILE A 120 -11.29 -4.17 9.13
N ASN A 121 -12.51 -4.21 9.70
CA ASN A 121 -13.67 -3.55 9.13
C ASN A 121 -13.84 -2.19 9.80
N ASP A 122 -13.55 -1.14 9.09
CA ASP A 122 -13.74 0.25 9.53
C ASP A 122 -15.01 0.89 8.94
N ALA A 123 -15.87 0.07 8.35
CA ALA A 123 -17.29 0.32 8.02
C ALA A 123 -17.64 1.47 7.06
N GLU A 124 -16.71 2.30 6.57
CA GLU A 124 -17.10 3.53 5.87
C GLU A 124 -16.71 3.67 4.39
N GLY A 125 -16.08 2.67 3.72
CA GLY A 125 -15.75 2.87 2.32
C GLY A 125 -15.04 1.74 1.60
N PHE A 126 -15.00 1.84 0.27
CA PHE A 126 -14.50 0.83 -0.68
C PHE A 126 -13.01 0.92 -0.98
N GLU A 127 -12.27 1.76 -0.29
CA GLU A 127 -10.87 1.99 -0.63
C GLU A 127 -10.00 1.36 0.45
N GLY A 128 -8.86 0.82 0.09
CA GLY A 128 -8.03 0.01 0.95
C GLY A 128 -6.70 0.68 1.29
N LEU A 129 -5.82 -0.12 1.86
CA LEU A 129 -4.46 0.27 2.17
C LEU A 129 -3.61 0.24 0.90
N THR A 130 -2.85 1.31 0.68
CA THR A 130 -2.01 1.51 -0.51
C THR A 130 -0.52 1.49 -0.19
N GLY A 131 -0.15 1.68 1.08
CA GLY A 131 1.24 1.74 1.53
C GLY A 131 1.43 1.11 2.90
N VAL A 132 2.62 0.52 3.13
CA VAL A 132 3.04 -0.02 4.42
C VAL A 132 4.53 0.18 4.62
N SER A 133 4.95 0.50 5.84
CA SER A 133 6.35 0.59 6.24
C SER A 133 6.51 0.20 7.70
N ALA A 134 7.55 -0.56 8.00
CA ALA A 134 7.92 -0.96 9.36
C ALA A 134 9.35 -0.51 9.64
N ASP A 135 9.60 0.06 10.82
CA ASP A 135 10.95 0.32 11.34
C ASP A 135 11.38 -0.77 12.33
N ALA A 136 10.42 -1.48 12.94
CA ALA A 136 10.66 -2.57 13.86
C ALA A 136 9.56 -3.64 13.76
N THR A 137 9.81 -4.83 14.34
CA THR A 137 8.83 -5.93 14.40
C THR A 137 7.57 -5.60 15.19
N ASN A 138 7.65 -4.60 16.06
CA ASN A 138 6.57 -4.13 16.91
C ASN A 138 6.11 -2.70 16.55
N ASP A 139 6.57 -2.17 15.42
CA ASP A 139 6.20 -0.84 14.98
C ASP A 139 6.11 -0.79 13.44
N ALA A 140 4.90 -0.59 12.93
CA ALA A 140 4.63 -0.44 11.52
C ALA A 140 3.43 0.46 11.26
N TRP A 141 3.45 1.15 10.14
CA TRP A 141 2.36 1.99 9.65
C TRP A 141 1.83 1.48 8.33
N ALA A 142 0.51 1.42 8.22
CA ALA A 142 -0.20 1.23 6.97
C ALA A 142 -1.07 2.44 6.68
N VAL A 143 -1.10 2.87 5.42
CA VAL A 143 -1.84 4.06 5.01
C VAL A 143 -2.68 3.81 3.77
N GLY A 144 -3.71 4.62 3.59
CA GLY A 144 -4.62 4.52 2.46
C GLY A 144 -5.74 5.56 2.52
N ASN A 145 -6.93 5.09 2.22
CA ASN A 145 -8.15 5.89 2.18
C ASN A 145 -9.32 5.11 2.80
N ASN A 146 -10.20 5.84 3.48
CA ASN A 146 -11.46 5.34 4.00
C ASN A 146 -12.60 6.31 3.61
N GLY A 147 -13.41 5.94 2.61
CA GLY A 147 -14.57 6.73 2.20
C GLY A 147 -14.26 8.15 1.74
N GLY A 148 -13.07 8.40 1.17
CA GLY A 148 -12.63 9.73 0.76
C GLY A 148 -11.84 10.51 1.81
N SER A 149 -11.61 9.94 3.00
CA SER A 149 -10.74 10.49 4.04
C SER A 149 -9.40 9.76 4.08
N THR A 150 -8.34 10.41 4.50
CA THR A 150 -7.04 9.73 4.71
C THR A 150 -7.15 8.70 5.84
N LEU A 151 -6.48 7.56 5.65
CA LEU A 151 -6.43 6.47 6.62
C LEU A 151 -4.98 6.22 7.03
N ALA A 152 -4.73 6.13 8.34
CA ALA A 152 -3.49 5.67 8.92
C ALA A 152 -3.79 4.63 10.01
N ILE A 153 -3.15 3.47 9.93
CA ILE A 153 -3.32 2.35 10.87
C ILE A 153 -1.95 1.96 11.38
N HIS A 154 -1.81 1.82 12.69
CA HIS A 154 -0.56 1.55 13.40
C HIS A 154 -0.54 0.13 13.98
N TRP A 155 0.56 -0.58 13.77
CA TRP A 155 0.90 -1.84 14.45
C TRP A 155 1.75 -1.56 15.68
N ASN A 156 1.30 -1.99 16.84
CA ASN A 156 1.99 -1.77 18.12
C ASN A 156 2.71 -3.01 18.66
N GLY A 157 2.95 -4.01 17.80
CA GLY A 157 3.51 -5.30 18.19
C GLY A 157 2.48 -6.36 18.58
N THR A 158 1.19 -6.00 18.71
CA THR A 158 0.11 -6.92 19.10
C THR A 158 -1.14 -6.78 18.25
N SER A 159 -1.46 -5.58 17.80
CA SER A 159 -2.66 -5.31 17.02
C SER A 159 -2.47 -4.09 16.13
N TRP A 160 -3.19 -4.07 15.03
CA TRP A 160 -3.39 -2.90 14.19
C TRP A 160 -4.54 -2.04 14.73
N ALA A 161 -4.34 -0.74 14.82
CA ALA A 161 -5.36 0.21 15.29
C ALA A 161 -5.32 1.49 14.46
N ALA A 162 -6.50 2.01 14.08
CA ALA A 162 -6.59 3.28 13.37
C ALA A 162 -6.11 4.43 14.26
N VAL A 163 -5.36 5.34 13.66
CA VAL A 163 -4.86 6.57 14.28
C VAL A 163 -5.41 7.76 13.50
N ALA A 164 -5.97 8.72 14.22
CA ALA A 164 -6.58 9.89 13.61
C ALA A 164 -5.57 10.66 12.76
N THR A 165 -5.98 11.01 11.55
CA THR A 165 -5.28 11.92 10.65
C THR A 165 -5.97 13.29 10.68
N PRO A 166 -5.31 14.38 10.20
CA PRO A 166 -5.93 15.70 10.16
C PRO A 166 -7.24 15.72 9.36
N GLU A 167 -8.30 16.32 9.92
CA GLU A 167 -9.62 16.39 9.31
C GLU A 167 -9.79 17.56 8.30
N ASN A 168 -8.93 18.58 8.35
CA ASN A 168 -9.06 19.82 7.55
C ASN A 168 -8.35 19.70 6.20
N LEU A 169 -8.58 18.64 5.45
CA LEU A 169 -7.93 18.38 4.16
C LEU A 169 -8.77 18.81 2.95
N GLY A 170 -10.01 19.30 3.17
CA GLY A 170 -10.97 19.64 2.14
C GLY A 170 -12.13 18.64 2.06
N GLU A 171 -13.19 19.01 1.30
CA GLU A 171 -14.43 18.23 1.21
C GLU A 171 -14.40 17.13 0.14
N GLY A 172 -13.36 17.11 -0.70
CA GLY A 172 -13.20 16.10 -1.74
C GLY A 172 -12.43 14.87 -1.25
N PRO A 173 -12.25 13.87 -2.13
CA PRO A 173 -11.49 12.67 -1.75
C PRO A 173 -10.03 13.01 -1.44
N ASN A 174 -9.58 12.53 -0.29
CA ASN A 174 -8.22 12.67 0.21
C ASN A 174 -7.62 11.26 0.35
N GLN A 175 -6.35 11.09 0.04
CA GLN A 175 -5.70 9.79 0.07
C GLN A 175 -4.24 9.91 0.48
N LEU A 176 -3.76 8.93 1.25
CA LEU A 176 -2.35 8.65 1.43
C LEU A 176 -1.96 7.51 0.50
N ASN A 177 -0.87 7.68 -0.26
CA ASN A 177 -0.39 6.70 -1.24
C ASN A 177 0.78 5.87 -0.73
N ALA A 178 1.63 6.46 0.11
CA ALA A 178 2.82 5.80 0.63
C ALA A 178 3.20 6.34 2.01
N VAL A 179 3.94 5.53 2.76
CA VAL A 179 4.44 5.85 4.10
C VAL A 179 5.88 5.36 4.24
N VAL A 180 6.69 6.04 5.04
CA VAL A 180 7.99 5.60 5.55
C VAL A 180 8.02 5.77 7.06
N ALA A 181 8.25 4.68 7.79
CA ALA A 181 8.50 4.64 9.22
C ALA A 181 10.01 4.68 9.46
N LEU A 182 10.47 5.57 10.33
CA LEU A 182 11.89 5.77 10.65
C LEU A 182 12.20 5.49 12.12
N ALA A 183 11.21 5.69 12.98
CA ALA A 183 11.25 5.45 14.41
C ALA A 183 9.80 5.49 14.97
N PRO A 184 9.55 4.99 16.20
CA PRO A 184 8.21 5.03 16.81
C PRO A 184 7.60 6.42 16.95
N ASP A 185 8.42 7.47 16.94
CA ASP A 185 8.04 8.87 17.03
C ASP A 185 8.32 9.65 15.72
N ASN A 186 8.63 8.96 14.62
CA ASN A 186 8.97 9.60 13.37
C ASN A 186 8.56 8.75 12.16
N ALA A 187 7.40 9.08 11.58
CA ALA A 187 6.94 8.52 10.32
C ALA A 187 6.38 9.60 9.41
N TRP A 188 6.48 9.38 8.11
CA TRP A 188 6.02 10.31 7.09
C TRP A 188 5.10 9.62 6.09
N ALA A 189 3.98 10.25 5.77
CA ALA A 189 3.04 9.75 4.79
C ALA A 189 2.76 10.80 3.73
N VAL A 190 2.59 10.35 2.48
CA VAL A 190 2.38 11.24 1.34
C VAL A 190 1.20 10.80 0.49
N GLY A 191 0.58 11.78 -0.17
CA GLY A 191 -0.57 11.54 -1.01
C GLY A 191 -1.11 12.82 -1.64
N TYR A 192 -2.42 12.98 -1.59
CA TYR A 192 -3.08 14.18 -2.08
C TYR A 192 -4.32 14.52 -1.26
N SER A 193 -4.68 15.80 -1.30
CA SER A 193 -5.94 16.32 -0.77
C SER A 193 -6.70 17.07 -1.86
N THR A 194 -8.03 17.09 -1.72
CA THR A 194 -8.92 17.80 -2.64
C THR A 194 -9.63 18.93 -1.89
N PRO A 195 -9.28 20.19 -2.13
CA PRO A 195 -9.75 21.32 -1.31
C PRO A 195 -11.26 21.61 -1.37
N GLY A 196 -12.03 20.95 -2.26
CA GLY A 196 -13.50 21.09 -2.30
C GLY A 196 -14.00 22.44 -2.82
N LEU A 197 -13.15 23.23 -3.48
CA LEU A 197 -13.59 24.49 -4.05
C LEU A 197 -14.52 24.24 -5.23
N ALA A 198 -15.70 24.87 -5.22
CA ALA A 198 -16.72 24.70 -6.25
C ALA A 198 -16.15 24.91 -7.66
N GLY A 199 -16.23 23.86 -8.50
CA GLY A 199 -15.73 23.87 -9.87
C GLY A 199 -14.25 23.55 -10.04
N GLN A 200 -13.52 23.19 -8.99
CA GLN A 200 -12.14 22.75 -9.07
C GLN A 200 -12.03 21.28 -8.64
N SER A 201 -11.55 20.43 -9.56
CA SER A 201 -11.19 19.04 -9.29
C SER A 201 -9.68 18.82 -9.11
N ALA A 202 -8.92 19.92 -9.03
CA ALA A 202 -7.49 19.87 -8.83
C ALA A 202 -7.14 19.35 -7.42
N THR A 203 -6.25 18.39 -7.33
CA THR A 203 -5.70 17.89 -6.07
C THR A 203 -4.41 18.63 -5.72
N LEU A 204 -4.15 18.74 -4.43
CA LEU A 204 -2.91 19.30 -3.89
C LEU A 204 -2.07 18.17 -3.29
N THR A 205 -0.75 18.31 -3.34
CA THR A 205 0.14 17.42 -2.62
C THR A 205 -0.17 17.44 -1.13
N LEU A 206 -0.15 16.27 -0.50
CA LEU A 206 -0.33 16.10 0.93
C LEU A 206 0.89 15.40 1.51
N ILE A 207 1.47 15.98 2.55
CA ILE A 207 2.51 15.38 3.38
C ILE A 207 2.05 15.43 4.83
N LEU A 208 2.06 14.29 5.49
CA LEU A 208 1.81 14.16 6.92
C LEU A 208 3.07 13.67 7.64
N HIS A 209 3.31 14.18 8.85
CA HIS A 209 4.36 13.76 9.75
C HIS A 209 3.78 13.30 11.08
N TRP A 210 4.22 12.12 11.53
CA TRP A 210 3.95 11.55 12.85
C TRP A 210 5.08 11.91 13.81
N ASP A 211 4.74 12.51 14.95
CA ASP A 211 5.66 12.98 15.98
C ASP A 211 5.70 12.10 17.24
N GLY A 212 5.16 10.88 17.16
CA GLY A 212 4.97 9.97 18.29
C GLY A 212 3.63 10.12 18.99
N THR A 213 2.84 11.14 18.67
CA THR A 213 1.55 11.42 19.31
C THR A 213 0.45 11.76 18.32
N THR A 214 0.76 12.51 17.26
CA THR A 214 -0.22 12.98 16.28
C THR A 214 0.34 13.05 14.88
N TRP A 215 -0.51 12.81 13.89
CA TRP A 215 -0.24 13.16 12.51
C TRP A 215 -0.50 14.65 12.28
N SER A 216 0.43 15.36 11.70
CA SER A 216 0.31 16.79 11.37
C SER A 216 0.61 17.05 9.90
N ILE A 217 -0.06 18.07 9.31
CA ILE A 217 0.19 18.48 7.93
C ILE A 217 1.51 19.22 7.85
N VAL A 218 2.37 18.81 6.94
CA VAL A 218 3.60 19.53 6.58
C VAL A 218 3.36 20.24 5.25
N PRO A 219 3.55 21.57 5.19
CA PRO A 219 3.41 22.31 3.94
C PRO A 219 4.27 21.75 2.82
N SER A 220 3.67 21.51 1.66
CA SER A 220 4.35 20.94 0.50
C SER A 220 4.11 21.81 -0.74
N PRO A 221 5.09 21.92 -1.67
CA PRO A 221 4.94 22.71 -2.88
C PRO A 221 3.99 22.01 -3.87
N ASN A 222 3.19 22.83 -4.59
CA ASN A 222 2.39 22.41 -5.71
C ASN A 222 2.92 23.05 -6.99
N VAL A 223 2.92 22.31 -8.10
CA VAL A 223 3.43 22.79 -9.39
C VAL A 223 2.27 23.30 -10.23
N GLY A 224 2.05 24.62 -10.19
CA GLY A 224 0.98 25.29 -10.96
C GLY A 224 -0.43 24.94 -10.46
N PRO A 225 -1.46 25.24 -11.26
CA PRO A 225 -2.87 25.04 -10.88
C PRO A 225 -3.42 23.65 -11.17
N ASN A 226 -2.54 22.72 -11.56
CA ASN A 226 -2.90 21.39 -12.02
C ASN A 226 -3.17 20.41 -10.85
N THR A 227 -3.65 19.22 -11.19
CA THR A 227 -3.74 18.11 -10.23
C THR A 227 -2.35 17.64 -9.83
N ASN A 228 -2.01 17.79 -8.55
CA ASN A 228 -0.75 17.37 -7.97
C ASN A 228 -0.99 16.18 -7.03
N ARG A 229 -0.19 15.13 -7.16
CA ARG A 229 -0.27 13.94 -6.30
C ARG A 229 1.13 13.43 -5.99
N LEU A 230 1.41 13.14 -4.73
CA LEU A 230 2.58 12.38 -4.33
C LEU A 230 2.22 10.89 -4.34
N LEU A 231 3.07 10.07 -4.95
CA LEU A 231 2.82 8.64 -5.18
C LEU A 231 3.73 7.75 -4.36
N GLY A 232 4.91 8.25 -3.99
CA GLY A 232 5.86 7.46 -3.21
C GLY A 232 6.75 8.34 -2.35
N ILE A 233 7.31 7.73 -1.31
CA ILE A 233 8.23 8.34 -0.35
C ILE A 233 9.33 7.35 0.00
N THR A 234 10.53 7.85 0.21
CA THR A 234 11.66 7.10 0.75
C THR A 234 12.54 8.03 1.59
N ALA A 235 13.31 7.47 2.51
CA ALA A 235 14.22 8.23 3.36
C ALA A 235 15.58 7.53 3.47
N ASN A 236 16.65 8.31 3.48
CA ASN A 236 17.97 7.85 3.85
C ASN A 236 18.24 8.06 5.35
N SER A 237 17.59 9.07 5.93
CA SER A 237 17.64 9.42 7.35
C SER A 237 16.44 10.30 7.71
N ALA A 238 16.30 10.65 8.99
CA ALA A 238 15.26 11.56 9.47
C ALA A 238 15.31 12.97 8.83
N ASP A 239 16.49 13.39 8.37
CA ASP A 239 16.73 14.71 7.77
C ASP A 239 16.90 14.65 6.24
N ASP A 240 16.76 13.46 5.62
CA ASP A 240 16.96 13.27 4.18
C ASP A 240 15.87 12.34 3.62
N ILE A 241 14.76 12.97 3.21
CA ILE A 241 13.53 12.30 2.79
C ILE A 241 13.15 12.80 1.39
N TYR A 242 12.82 11.87 0.51
CA TYR A 242 12.40 12.14 -0.86
C TYR A 242 10.98 11.67 -1.08
N ALA A 243 10.14 12.55 -1.63
CA ALA A 243 8.81 12.22 -2.12
C ALA A 243 8.74 12.52 -3.62
N PHE A 244 8.08 11.65 -4.37
CA PHE A 244 7.89 11.82 -5.79
C PHE A 244 6.42 11.64 -6.17
N GLY A 245 6.04 12.21 -7.29
CA GLY A 245 4.65 12.16 -7.72
C GLY A 245 4.46 12.69 -9.13
N SER A 246 3.25 13.08 -9.43
CA SER A 246 2.81 13.54 -10.73
C SER A 246 2.05 14.86 -10.66
N ASN A 247 2.12 15.59 -11.76
CA ASN A 247 1.35 16.79 -12.01
C ASN A 247 0.67 16.63 -13.37
N PHE A 248 -0.67 16.65 -13.39
CA PHE A 248 -1.45 16.50 -14.61
C PHE A 248 -2.22 17.77 -14.92
N THR A 249 -2.26 18.17 -16.20
CA THR A 249 -3.19 19.18 -16.70
C THR A 249 -4.48 18.48 -17.11
N ALA A 250 -5.60 19.20 -17.04
CA ALA A 250 -6.90 18.69 -17.52
C ALA A 250 -6.91 18.33 -19.03
N THR A 251 -5.87 18.71 -19.75
CA THR A 251 -5.69 18.46 -21.19
C THR A 251 -4.72 17.31 -21.51
N ASP A 252 -4.02 16.78 -20.52
CA ASP A 252 -3.13 15.63 -20.75
C ASP A 252 -3.96 14.35 -20.79
N PRO A 253 -3.92 13.57 -21.89
CA PRO A 253 -4.53 12.26 -21.90
C PRO A 253 -3.78 11.40 -20.89
N GLU A 254 -4.50 10.84 -19.91
CA GLU A 254 -3.96 9.85 -18.99
C GLU A 254 -3.24 8.76 -19.78
N ILE A 255 -1.98 8.55 -19.46
CA ILE A 255 -1.30 7.32 -19.86
C ILE A 255 -1.94 6.20 -19.01
N ARG A 256 -2.87 5.50 -19.63
CA ARG A 256 -3.52 4.31 -19.07
C ARG A 256 -2.59 3.13 -19.12
#